data_9d22cfdc1f15ac45c5790f456bf28f48
#
_entry.id   9d22cfdc1f15ac45c5790f456bf28f48
#
_cell.length_a   1.000
_cell.length_b   1.000
_cell.length_c   1.000
_cell.angle_alpha   90.00
_cell.angle_beta   90.00
_cell.angle_gamma   90.00
#
_symmetry.space_group_name_H-M   'P 1'
#
loop_
_entity.id
_entity.type
_entity.pdbx_description
1 polymer ?
#
loop_
_entity_poly.entity_id
_entity_poly.type
_entity_poly.pdbx_seq_one_letter_code
_entity_poly.pdbx_strand_id
1 'polypeptide(L)' 'MCIATVYVDTNGELKEAMRDVIHIEAENSRFQLVNLLGEEKYLEGKLKRIDFWEEHSVVIEQDQQGFV' A
#
# COMPACT_ATOMS: atom_id res chain seq x y z
N MET A 1 -1.58 -18.26 -5.76
CA MET A 1 -2.31 -17.09 -5.30
C MET A 1 -1.34 -15.95 -5.03
N CYS A 2 -1.65 -14.78 -5.57
CA CYS A 2 -0.77 -13.64 -5.36
C CYS A 2 -1.24 -12.85 -4.15
N ILE A 3 -0.43 -12.85 -3.12
CA ILE A 3 -0.69 -12.00 -1.96
C ILE A 3 0.53 -11.13 -1.77
N ALA A 4 0.30 -9.95 -1.25
CA ALA A 4 1.36 -8.97 -1.13
C ALA A 4 1.33 -8.29 0.22
N THR A 5 2.48 -7.76 0.61
CA THR A 5 2.56 -6.86 1.74
C THR A 5 2.55 -5.44 1.19
N VAL A 6 1.73 -4.60 1.74
CA VAL A 6 1.63 -3.20 1.31
C VAL A 6 2.39 -2.34 2.29
N TYR A 7 3.26 -1.50 1.74
CA TYR A 7 4.07 -0.58 2.50
C TYR A 7 3.70 0.85 2.14
N VAL A 8 3.87 1.74 3.08
CA VAL A 8 3.74 3.16 2.86
C VAL A 8 5.12 3.78 2.90
N ASP A 9 5.43 4.56 1.88
CA ASP A 9 6.69 5.29 1.78
C ASP A 9 6.41 6.74 2.10
N THR A 10 6.95 7.21 3.21
CA THR A 10 6.85 8.60 3.61
C THR A 10 8.25 9.15 3.70
N ASN A 11 8.61 10.02 2.75
CA ASN A 11 9.92 10.65 2.72
C ASN A 11 11.05 9.64 2.73
N GLY A 12 10.87 8.54 1.98
CA GLY A 12 11.90 7.53 1.85
C GLY A 12 11.88 6.47 2.94
N GLU A 13 11.01 6.59 3.91
CA GLU A 13 10.91 5.61 4.99
C GLU A 13 9.73 4.70 4.72
N LEU A 14 9.98 3.40 4.69
CA LEU A 14 8.94 2.42 4.42
C LEU A 14 8.40 1.86 5.73
N LYS A 15 7.09 1.82 5.83
CA LYS A 15 6.42 1.20 6.96
C LYS A 15 5.38 0.22 6.44
N GLU A 16 5.27 -0.91 7.08
CA GLU A 16 4.29 -1.92 6.68
C GLU A 16 2.89 -1.42 7.02
N ALA A 17 2.02 -1.41 6.04
CA ALA A 17 0.65 -0.97 6.24
C ALA A 17 -0.29 -2.16 6.44
N MET A 18 -0.11 -3.22 5.66
CA MET A 18 -0.99 -4.38 5.76
C MET A 18 -0.33 -5.57 5.10
N ARG A 19 -0.46 -6.74 5.74
CA ARG A 19 0.05 -8.00 5.21
C ARG A 19 -1.06 -8.82 4.55
N ASP A 20 -0.62 -9.75 3.72
CA ASP A 20 -1.49 -10.75 3.11
C ASP A 20 -2.62 -10.11 2.35
N VAL A 21 -2.30 -9.04 1.63
CA VAL A 21 -3.28 -8.28 0.87
C VAL A 21 -3.56 -9.01 -0.43
N ILE A 22 -4.84 -9.22 -0.72
CA ILE A 22 -5.27 -9.93 -1.92
C ILE A 22 -6.05 -9.03 -2.86
N HIS A 23 -6.41 -7.83 -2.43
CA HIS A 23 -7.21 -6.93 -3.24
C HIS A 23 -6.80 -5.50 -2.96
N ILE A 24 -6.54 -4.76 -4.02
CA ILE A 24 -6.24 -3.33 -3.92
C ILE A 24 -7.04 -2.63 -5.01
N GLU A 25 -7.83 -1.66 -4.61
CA GLU A 25 -8.64 -0.91 -5.55
C GLU A 25 -8.41 0.57 -5.36
N ALA A 26 -8.12 1.26 -6.45
CA ALA A 26 -7.92 2.70 -6.41
C ALA A 26 -9.26 3.40 -6.48
N GLU A 27 -9.48 4.34 -5.58
CA GLU A 27 -10.69 5.14 -5.53
C GLU A 27 -10.28 6.59 -5.35
N ASN A 28 -10.50 7.40 -6.36
CA ASN A 28 -10.11 8.80 -6.26
C ASN A 28 -8.65 8.89 -5.85
N SER A 29 -8.37 9.43 -4.67
CA SER A 29 -7.00 9.63 -4.23
C SER A 29 -6.60 8.64 -3.15
N ARG A 30 -7.32 7.55 -3.00
CA ARG A 30 -7.00 6.58 -1.96
C ARG A 30 -7.10 5.16 -2.50
N PHE A 31 -6.58 4.22 -1.73
CA PHE A 31 -6.59 2.81 -2.08
C PHE A 31 -7.31 2.03 -1.01
N GLN A 32 -8.20 1.15 -1.44
CA GLN A 32 -8.81 0.19 -0.54
C GLN A 32 -7.98 -1.08 -0.56
N LEU A 33 -7.61 -1.56 0.60
CA LEU A 33 -6.84 -2.79 0.75
C LEU A 33 -7.70 -3.81 1.46
N VAL A 34 -7.67 -5.06 0.99
CA VAL A 34 -8.36 -6.15 1.65
C VAL A 34 -7.37 -7.30 1.79
N ASN A 35 -7.28 -7.88 2.96
CA ASN A 35 -6.37 -8.99 3.17
C ASN A 35 -7.10 -10.32 3.21
N LEU A 36 -6.35 -11.41 3.42
CA LEU A 36 -6.89 -12.76 3.41
C LEU A 36 -7.98 -12.98 4.45
N LEU A 37 -7.95 -12.23 5.52
CA LEU A 37 -8.93 -12.36 6.59
C LEU A 37 -10.18 -11.53 6.34
N GLY A 38 -10.20 -10.79 5.23
CA GLY A 38 -11.33 -9.91 4.92
C GLY A 38 -11.26 -8.57 5.61
N GLU A 39 -10.16 -8.27 6.26
CA GLU A 39 -9.97 -6.96 6.87
C GLU A 39 -9.73 -5.91 5.81
N GLU A 40 -10.26 -4.72 6.03
CA GLU A 40 -10.15 -3.64 5.07
C GLU A 40 -9.40 -2.47 5.67
N LYS A 41 -8.67 -1.78 4.82
CA LYS A 41 -7.96 -0.59 5.22
C LYS A 41 -7.91 0.35 4.03
N TYR A 42 -7.97 1.64 4.30
CA TYR A 42 -7.86 2.66 3.26
C TYR A 42 -6.59 3.46 3.47
N LEU A 43 -5.87 3.68 2.38
CA LEU A 43 -4.66 4.48 2.41
C LEU A 43 -4.74 5.53 1.32
N GLU A 44 -4.37 6.75 1.65
CA GLU A 44 -4.24 7.81 0.66
C GLU A 44 -2.82 7.84 0.14
N GLY A 45 -2.67 8.26 -1.10
CA GLY A 45 -1.35 8.38 -1.67
C GLY A 45 -1.33 8.01 -3.13
N LYS A 46 -0.13 7.74 -3.62
CA LYS A 46 0.09 7.36 -5.01
C LYS A 46 0.81 6.04 -5.07
N LEU A 47 0.46 5.24 -6.05
CA LEU A 47 1.16 3.98 -6.27
C LEU A 47 2.59 4.28 -6.71
N LYS A 48 3.55 3.71 -6.01
CA LYS A 48 4.94 3.90 -6.33
C LYS A 48 5.55 2.68 -7.00
N ARG A 49 5.26 1.48 -6.49
CA ARG A 49 5.90 0.29 -7.02
C ARG A 49 5.08 -0.95 -6.68
N ILE A 50 5.05 -1.86 -7.63
CA ILE A 50 4.51 -3.20 -7.41
C ILE A 50 5.62 -4.17 -7.79
N ASP A 51 5.92 -5.10 -6.90
CA ASP A 51 7.01 -6.04 -7.12
C ASP A 51 6.51 -7.44 -6.78
N PHE A 52 6.39 -8.29 -7.80
CA PHE A 52 6.10 -9.70 -7.63
C PHE A 52 7.27 -10.56 -8.07
N TRP A 53 8.42 -9.92 -8.29
CA TRP A 53 9.62 -10.61 -8.75
C TRP A 53 10.38 -11.22 -7.58
N GLU A 54 10.76 -10.41 -6.62
CA GLU A 54 11.54 -10.85 -5.47
C GLU A 54 10.72 -10.83 -4.19
N GLU A 55 10.02 -9.75 -3.99
CA GLU A 55 9.14 -9.60 -2.84
C GLU A 55 7.76 -9.39 -3.38
N HIS A 56 6.81 -9.97 -2.80
CA HIS A 56 5.45 -9.68 -3.19
C HIS A 56 5.02 -8.45 -2.40
N SER A 57 5.32 -7.29 -2.94
CA SER A 57 5.12 -6.04 -2.22
C SER A 57 4.51 -4.97 -3.11
N VAL A 58 3.80 -4.07 -2.48
CA VAL A 58 3.23 -2.89 -3.12
C VAL A 58 3.59 -1.71 -2.25
N VAL A 59 4.10 -0.66 -2.88
CA VAL A 59 4.52 0.54 -2.15
C VAL A 59 3.64 1.70 -2.58
N ILE A 60 3.02 2.33 -1.60
CA ILE A 60 2.20 3.51 -1.80
C ILE A 60 2.92 4.68 -1.18
N GLU A 61 3.13 5.71 -1.98
CA GLU A 61 3.86 6.89 -1.53
C GLU A 61 2.89 7.90 -0.95
N GLN A 62 3.20 8.38 0.24
CA GLN A 62 2.44 9.43 0.90
C GLN A 62 3.33 10.63 1.09
N ASP A 63 2.83 11.79 0.67
CA ASP A 63 3.56 13.01 0.91
C ASP A 63 3.38 13.42 2.35
N GLN A 64 4.48 13.81 2.96
CA GLN A 64 4.43 14.43 4.25
C GLN A 64 3.96 15.83 4.02
N GLN A 65 2.78 16.16 4.43
CA GLN A 65 2.27 17.50 4.29
C GLN A 65 2.90 18.35 5.36
N GLY A 66 3.97 18.80 5.07
CA GLY A 66 4.59 19.63 6.03
C GLY A 66 3.86 20.88 6.25
N PHE A 67 3.80 21.26 6.46
CA PHE A 67 3.34 22.29 6.44
C PHE A 67 4.14 23.10 6.25
N VAL A 68 4.19 23.34 5.84
CA VAL A 68 4.94 24.13 5.49
C VAL A 68 5.14 25.15 5.91
#